data_9f205d5f30bfd34bea860d5ad9de6803
#
_entry.id   9f205d5f30bfd34bea860d5ad9de6803
#
_cell.length_a   1.000
_cell.length_b   1.000
_cell.length_c   1.000
_cell.angle_alpha   90.00
_cell.angle_beta   90.00
_cell.angle_gamma   90.00
#
_symmetry.space_group_name_H-M   'P 1'
#
loop_
_entity.id
_entity.type
_entity.pdbx_description
1 polymer ?
#
loop_
_entity_poly.entity_id
_entity_poly.type
_entity_poly.pdbx_seq_one_letter_code
_entity_poly.pdbx_strand_id
1 'polypeptide(L)'
;MDQLWYQATLWFFLAFIASFISFRLVISAALIELIVGVIAGNTIYPDIPPWINFLASFGAIILTFLAGAELETEIIKNYWKEATILGLVGFFAPFFGAWVVSQFLLGWDIKQAQLAGIALSTTSVAVVYAVMIETGLNEKPLGKLILAACFVNDLGTVIALGLIFTKLGIIFWLFIVITLVVLFILPFITKKYFAYVKNHPSEPEVKFIFVVLCALGFLASKAGSEAVLPAYLVGAVLANLFLKNRELVKRMRASTIALLTPFYFLKAGCLVDLKAVWGGLGIFIILFFAKIISKSLGLYPAGWVLKFPFRVNMYNIFLMSTGLTFGTISALYGLRNGIINKDQYSLLVVAIILSAIIPTLIAQKIFYPRKKEMDMDFKNK
;
A
#
# COMPACT_ATOMS: atom_id res chain seq x y z
N MET A 1 -23.51 -24.65 9.88
CA MET A 1 -23.21 -23.62 10.93
C MET A 1 -21.88 -23.91 11.60
N ASP A 2 -21.60 -25.14 12.04
CA ASP A 2 -20.37 -25.51 12.76
C ASP A 2 -19.09 -25.24 11.95
N GLN A 3 -19.10 -25.56 10.66
CA GLN A 3 -17.97 -25.29 9.77
C GLN A 3 -17.66 -23.78 9.64
N LEU A 4 -18.70 -22.95 9.61
CA LEU A 4 -18.53 -21.49 9.54
C LEU A 4 -17.89 -20.94 10.82
N TRP A 5 -18.36 -21.39 12.00
CA TRP A 5 -17.78 -21.02 13.28
C TRP A 5 -16.34 -21.52 13.43
N TYR A 6 -16.04 -22.73 12.98
CA TYR A 6 -14.68 -23.26 12.95
C TYR A 6 -13.76 -22.38 12.08
N GLN A 7 -14.18 -22.06 10.85
CA GLN A 7 -13.41 -21.19 9.97
C GLN A 7 -13.20 -19.80 10.58
N ALA A 8 -14.26 -19.20 11.13
CA ALA A 8 -14.16 -17.90 11.80
C ALA A 8 -13.17 -17.94 12.98
N THR A 9 -13.27 -18.97 13.82
CA THR A 9 -12.37 -19.15 14.96
C THR A 9 -10.92 -19.28 14.48
N LEU A 10 -10.65 -20.08 13.45
CA LEU A 10 -9.32 -20.27 12.94
C LEU A 10 -8.72 -18.96 12.40
N TRP A 11 -9.46 -18.21 11.59
CA TRP A 11 -8.99 -16.96 10.99
C TRP A 11 -8.77 -15.87 12.06
N PHE A 12 -9.68 -15.72 13.02
CA PHE A 12 -9.49 -14.78 14.13
C PHE A 12 -8.35 -15.21 15.06
N PHE A 13 -8.14 -16.51 15.25
CA PHE A 13 -7.00 -17.02 16.03
C PHE A 13 -5.67 -16.69 15.36
N LEU A 14 -5.58 -16.88 14.05
CA LEU A 14 -4.37 -16.46 13.28
C LEU A 14 -4.15 -14.95 13.37
N ALA A 15 -5.20 -14.15 13.27
CA ALA A 15 -5.12 -12.70 13.43
C ALA A 15 -4.66 -12.31 14.84
N PHE A 16 -5.18 -12.98 15.87
CA PHE A 16 -4.77 -12.76 17.26
C PHE A 16 -3.28 -13.10 17.48
N ILE A 17 -2.82 -14.24 16.98
CA ILE A 17 -1.39 -14.63 17.05
C ILE A 17 -0.54 -13.58 16.34
N ALA A 18 -0.93 -13.16 15.14
CA ALA A 18 -0.19 -12.15 14.39
C ALA A 18 -0.09 -10.83 15.17
N SER A 19 -1.19 -10.36 15.76
CA SER A 19 -1.22 -9.15 16.58
C SER A 19 -0.34 -9.28 17.82
N PHE A 20 -0.36 -10.44 18.49
CA PHE A 20 0.47 -10.69 19.67
C PHE A 20 1.97 -10.68 19.31
N ILE A 21 2.36 -11.31 18.21
CA ILE A 21 3.75 -11.32 17.72
C ILE A 21 4.17 -9.89 17.32
N SER A 22 3.32 -9.17 16.60
CA SER A 22 3.54 -7.77 16.21
C SER A 22 3.83 -6.89 17.42
N PHE A 23 3.02 -7.01 18.46
CA PHE A 23 3.20 -6.29 19.72
C PHE A 23 4.53 -6.61 20.40
N ARG A 24 4.94 -7.88 20.43
CA ARG A 24 6.20 -8.33 21.08
C ARG A 24 7.45 -7.91 20.32
N LEU A 25 7.40 -7.95 18.99
CA LEU A 25 8.57 -7.66 18.13
C LEU A 25 8.65 -6.18 17.73
N VAL A 26 7.62 -5.37 18.01
CA VAL A 26 7.53 -3.96 17.57
C VAL A 26 7.66 -3.87 16.04
N ILE A 27 6.95 -4.74 15.32
CA ILE A 27 6.92 -4.83 13.87
C ILE A 27 5.48 -4.56 13.41
N SER A 28 5.30 -3.97 12.24
CA SER A 28 3.99 -3.71 11.65
C SER A 28 3.08 -4.94 11.69
N ALA A 29 1.85 -4.79 12.20
CA ALA A 29 0.86 -5.87 12.27
C ALA A 29 0.59 -6.47 10.88
N ALA A 30 0.44 -5.64 9.86
CA ALA A 30 0.23 -6.05 8.48
C ALA A 30 1.32 -7.00 7.95
N LEU A 31 2.59 -6.73 8.31
CA LEU A 31 3.71 -7.59 7.92
C LEU A 31 3.65 -8.95 8.64
N ILE A 32 3.34 -8.94 9.94
CA ILE A 32 3.24 -10.20 10.71
C ILE A 32 2.02 -11.01 10.28
N GLU A 33 0.88 -10.36 10.02
CA GLU A 33 -0.32 -11.01 9.45
C GLU A 33 0.01 -11.72 8.13
N LEU A 34 0.77 -11.06 7.25
CA LEU A 34 1.20 -11.65 5.99
C LEU A 34 2.12 -12.87 6.23
N ILE A 35 3.10 -12.77 7.13
CA ILE A 35 4.02 -13.87 7.48
C ILE A 35 3.25 -15.05 8.12
N VAL A 36 2.37 -14.77 9.07
CA VAL A 36 1.51 -15.80 9.70
C VAL A 36 0.62 -16.47 8.64
N GLY A 37 0.10 -15.68 7.69
CA GLY A 37 -0.63 -16.21 6.54
C GLY A 37 0.22 -17.16 5.69
N VAL A 38 1.47 -16.79 5.37
CA VAL A 38 2.41 -17.67 4.65
C VAL A 38 2.63 -18.99 5.40
N ILE A 39 2.86 -18.92 6.69
CA ILE A 39 3.04 -20.13 7.52
C ILE A 39 1.75 -20.98 7.50
N ALA A 40 0.60 -20.37 7.79
CA ALA A 40 -0.67 -21.08 7.82
C ALA A 40 -1.02 -21.72 6.46
N GLY A 41 -0.79 -21.00 5.36
CA GLY A 41 -1.04 -21.50 4.00
C GLY A 41 -0.17 -22.68 3.59
N ASN A 42 0.99 -22.88 4.22
CA ASN A 42 1.92 -23.97 3.93
C ASN A 42 1.93 -25.09 5.00
N THR A 43 1.17 -24.92 6.09
CA THR A 43 1.12 -25.91 7.18
C THR A 43 -0.30 -26.40 7.46
N ILE A 44 -1.25 -25.47 7.63
CA ILE A 44 -2.64 -25.74 8.03
C ILE A 44 -3.57 -25.82 6.81
N TYR A 45 -3.22 -25.10 5.72
CA TYR A 45 -4.03 -25.01 4.49
C TYR A 45 -5.46 -24.51 4.78
N PRO A 46 -5.65 -23.35 5.40
CA PRO A 46 -6.98 -22.89 5.78
C PRO A 46 -7.85 -22.62 4.55
N ASP A 47 -9.11 -23.06 4.59
CA ASP A 47 -10.09 -22.72 3.56
C ASP A 47 -10.29 -21.21 3.46
N ILE A 48 -10.43 -20.71 2.22
CA ILE A 48 -10.72 -19.30 1.94
C ILE A 48 -12.16 -19.17 1.40
N PRO A 49 -13.16 -19.19 2.28
CA PRO A 49 -14.57 -19.12 1.87
C PRO A 49 -14.94 -17.73 1.32
N PRO A 50 -16.09 -17.58 0.64
CA PRO A 50 -16.53 -16.32 0.03
C PRO A 50 -16.57 -15.14 0.99
N TRP A 51 -16.93 -15.34 2.24
CA TRP A 51 -16.99 -14.27 3.25
C TRP A 51 -15.58 -13.73 3.62
N ILE A 52 -14.55 -14.60 3.69
CA ILE A 52 -13.15 -14.17 3.85
C ILE A 52 -12.70 -13.37 2.63
N ASN A 53 -13.08 -13.84 1.42
CA ASN A 53 -12.78 -13.12 0.19
C ASN A 53 -13.38 -11.71 0.18
N PHE A 54 -14.63 -11.57 0.66
CA PHE A 54 -15.30 -10.28 0.77
C PHE A 54 -14.61 -9.38 1.80
N LEU A 55 -14.38 -9.86 3.03
CA LEU A 55 -13.73 -9.08 4.10
C LEU A 55 -12.32 -8.63 3.68
N ALA A 56 -11.55 -9.52 3.06
CA ALA A 56 -10.22 -9.19 2.56
C ALA A 56 -10.28 -8.10 1.48
N SER A 57 -11.21 -8.19 0.53
CA SER A 57 -11.37 -7.19 -0.54
C SER A 57 -11.84 -5.84 0.02
N PHE A 58 -12.80 -5.87 0.93
CA PHE A 58 -13.29 -4.68 1.61
C PHE A 58 -12.21 -4.04 2.48
N GLY A 59 -11.39 -4.86 3.15
CA GLY A 59 -10.22 -4.40 3.89
C GLY A 59 -9.22 -3.65 3.03
N ALA A 60 -8.90 -4.17 1.83
CA ALA A 60 -8.03 -3.48 0.88
C ALA A 60 -8.60 -2.10 0.47
N ILE A 61 -9.92 -2.02 0.20
CA ILE A 61 -10.59 -0.77 -0.16
C ILE A 61 -10.50 0.25 0.98
N ILE A 62 -10.83 -0.16 2.23
CA ILE A 62 -10.80 0.75 3.38
C ILE A 62 -9.36 1.17 3.72
N LEU A 63 -8.39 0.25 3.67
CA LEU A 63 -6.97 0.59 3.87
C LEU A 63 -6.50 1.63 2.87
N THR A 64 -6.87 1.46 1.60
CA THR A 64 -6.51 2.38 0.54
C THR A 64 -7.19 3.74 0.71
N PHE A 65 -8.47 3.75 1.11
CA PHE A 65 -9.18 4.98 1.48
C PHE A 65 -8.49 5.71 2.65
N LEU A 66 -8.13 5.01 3.71
CA LEU A 66 -7.44 5.60 4.85
C LEU A 66 -6.07 6.17 4.45
N ALA A 67 -5.32 5.47 3.60
CA ALA A 67 -4.06 5.98 3.06
C ALA A 67 -4.26 7.33 2.33
N GLY A 68 -5.33 7.47 1.55
CA GLY A 68 -5.69 8.74 0.92
C GLY A 68 -6.17 9.80 1.94
N ALA A 69 -6.97 9.40 2.93
CA ALA A 69 -7.55 10.32 3.92
C ALA A 69 -6.53 10.90 4.92
N GLU A 70 -5.39 10.26 5.08
CA GLU A 70 -4.29 10.70 5.93
C GLU A 70 -3.31 11.65 5.25
N LEU A 71 -3.57 12.00 3.99
CA LEU A 71 -2.76 12.99 3.26
C LEU A 71 -2.74 14.33 3.99
N GLU A 72 -1.62 14.70 4.58
CA GLU A 72 -1.41 16.03 5.14
C GLU A 72 -1.23 17.06 4.00
N THR A 73 -2.32 17.68 3.59
CA THR A 73 -2.36 18.62 2.46
C THR A 73 -1.42 19.81 2.64
N GLU A 74 -1.13 20.25 3.87
CA GLU A 74 -0.16 21.31 4.16
C GLU A 74 1.29 20.88 3.83
N ILE A 75 1.62 19.61 4.09
CA ILE A 75 2.94 19.06 3.79
C ILE A 75 3.12 18.98 2.28
N ILE A 76 2.10 18.48 1.58
CA ILE A 76 2.12 18.40 0.12
C ILE A 76 2.27 19.81 -0.47
N LYS A 77 1.54 20.82 0.01
CA LYS A 77 1.67 22.20 -0.46
C LYS A 77 3.07 22.77 -0.22
N ASN A 78 3.68 22.40 0.90
CA ASN A 78 4.98 22.95 1.28
C ASN A 78 6.16 22.32 0.51
N TYR A 79 6.11 21.02 0.19
CA TYR A 79 7.18 20.24 -0.43
C TYR A 79 6.72 19.53 -1.71
N TRP A 80 5.72 20.10 -2.42
CA TRP A 80 5.08 19.41 -3.54
C TRP A 80 6.07 19.05 -4.68
N LYS A 81 7.02 19.94 -4.98
CA LYS A 81 8.02 19.70 -6.04
C LYS A 81 8.94 18.54 -5.68
N GLU A 82 9.51 18.60 -4.49
CA GLU A 82 10.46 17.62 -3.96
C GLU A 82 9.77 16.27 -3.76
N ALA A 83 8.58 16.27 -3.17
CA ALA A 83 7.77 15.07 -2.98
C ALA A 83 7.35 14.45 -4.31
N THR A 84 6.97 15.26 -5.30
CA THR A 84 6.60 14.78 -6.64
C THR A 84 7.80 14.18 -7.36
N ILE A 85 8.96 14.84 -7.33
CA ILE A 85 10.19 14.31 -7.95
C ILE A 85 10.56 12.97 -7.30
N LEU A 86 10.67 12.91 -5.97
CA LEU A 86 11.03 11.69 -5.26
C LEU A 86 9.98 10.58 -5.44
N GLY A 87 8.70 10.92 -5.39
CA GLY A 87 7.60 9.96 -5.53
C GLY A 87 7.51 9.39 -6.93
N LEU A 88 7.55 10.23 -7.97
CA LEU A 88 7.49 9.78 -9.37
C LEU A 88 8.74 9.00 -9.76
N VAL A 89 9.94 9.50 -9.44
CA VAL A 89 11.19 8.76 -9.68
C VAL A 89 11.20 7.46 -8.89
N GLY A 90 10.76 7.50 -7.62
CA GLY A 90 10.61 6.33 -6.76
C GLY A 90 9.60 5.32 -7.27
N PHE A 91 8.65 5.71 -8.12
CA PHE A 91 7.73 4.83 -8.82
C PHE A 91 8.30 4.35 -10.17
N PHE A 92 8.64 5.27 -11.08
CA PHE A 92 8.99 4.93 -12.45
C PHE A 92 10.29 4.15 -12.57
N ALA A 93 11.32 4.49 -11.80
CA ALA A 93 12.60 3.80 -11.89
C ALA A 93 12.47 2.29 -11.55
N PRO A 94 11.89 1.87 -10.41
CA PRO A 94 11.69 0.44 -10.14
C PRO A 94 10.58 -0.18 -11.00
N PHE A 95 9.58 0.57 -11.44
CA PHE A 95 8.59 0.07 -12.38
C PHE A 95 9.24 -0.41 -13.69
N PHE A 96 10.00 0.45 -14.35
CA PHE A 96 10.70 0.09 -15.57
C PHE A 96 11.82 -0.90 -15.31
N GLY A 97 12.58 -0.76 -14.23
CA GLY A 97 13.64 -1.68 -13.88
C GLY A 97 13.16 -3.11 -13.65
N ALA A 98 12.11 -3.29 -12.85
CA ALA A 98 11.52 -4.60 -12.61
C ALA A 98 10.79 -5.13 -13.85
N TRP A 99 10.12 -4.28 -14.64
CA TRP A 99 9.52 -4.66 -15.92
C TRP A 99 10.58 -5.22 -16.88
N VAL A 100 11.65 -4.46 -17.13
CA VAL A 100 12.74 -4.87 -18.04
C VAL A 100 13.38 -6.18 -17.56
N VAL A 101 13.70 -6.28 -16.28
CA VAL A 101 14.29 -7.50 -15.70
C VAL A 101 13.34 -8.69 -15.84
N SER A 102 12.04 -8.52 -15.51
CA SER A 102 11.07 -9.61 -15.59
C SER A 102 10.83 -10.06 -17.04
N GLN A 103 10.80 -9.14 -17.99
CA GLN A 103 10.53 -9.45 -19.39
C GLN A 103 11.76 -10.05 -20.08
N PHE A 104 12.93 -9.43 -19.97
CA PHE A 104 14.10 -9.78 -20.76
C PHE A 104 15.03 -10.79 -20.07
N LEU A 105 15.11 -10.78 -18.74
CA LEU A 105 15.96 -11.70 -18.00
C LEU A 105 15.21 -12.95 -17.52
N LEU A 106 13.93 -12.78 -17.08
CA LEU A 106 13.13 -13.88 -16.57
C LEU A 106 12.19 -14.48 -17.64
N GLY A 107 12.06 -13.86 -18.82
CA GLY A 107 11.23 -14.35 -19.91
C GLY A 107 9.72 -14.27 -19.64
N TRP A 108 9.27 -13.39 -18.74
CA TRP A 108 7.86 -13.21 -18.45
C TRP A 108 7.16 -12.45 -19.58
N ASP A 109 5.88 -12.79 -19.81
CA ASP A 109 5.06 -12.05 -20.76
C ASP A 109 4.94 -10.57 -20.38
N ILE A 110 4.71 -9.72 -21.39
CA ILE A 110 4.67 -8.26 -21.19
C ILE A 110 3.71 -7.84 -20.07
N LYS A 111 2.53 -8.47 -19.95
CA LYS A 111 1.55 -8.17 -18.90
C LYS A 111 2.01 -8.64 -17.53
N GLN A 112 2.63 -9.80 -17.44
CA GLN A 112 3.23 -10.33 -16.22
C GLN A 112 4.38 -9.43 -15.75
N ALA A 113 5.25 -9.03 -16.67
CA ALA A 113 6.38 -8.17 -16.40
C ALA A 113 5.95 -6.74 -15.99
N GLN A 114 4.92 -6.17 -16.63
CA GLN A 114 4.33 -4.90 -16.22
C GLN A 114 3.74 -4.97 -14.82
N LEU A 115 3.06 -6.07 -14.49
CA LEU A 115 2.51 -6.29 -13.16
C LEU A 115 3.62 -6.40 -12.09
N ALA A 116 4.70 -7.15 -12.41
CA ALA A 116 5.87 -7.21 -11.55
C ALA A 116 6.48 -5.81 -11.34
N GLY A 117 6.57 -5.00 -12.40
CA GLY A 117 6.99 -3.61 -12.34
C GLY A 117 6.14 -2.80 -11.35
N ILE A 118 4.81 -2.87 -11.45
CA ILE A 118 3.89 -2.19 -10.52
C ILE A 118 4.07 -2.71 -9.09
N ALA A 119 4.04 -4.02 -8.89
CA ALA A 119 4.11 -4.63 -7.57
C ALA A 119 5.42 -4.30 -6.83
N LEU A 120 6.54 -4.25 -7.57
CA LEU A 120 7.86 -3.96 -7.03
C LEU A 120 8.21 -2.46 -6.95
N SER A 121 7.51 -1.57 -7.68
CA SER A 121 7.73 -0.12 -7.61
C SER A 121 7.23 0.50 -6.31
N THR A 122 6.35 -0.19 -5.60
CA THR A 122 5.65 0.33 -4.42
C THR A 122 6.57 0.72 -3.27
N THR A 123 6.11 1.70 -2.49
CA THR A 123 6.62 2.04 -1.16
C THR A 123 5.51 1.77 -0.14
N SER A 124 5.85 1.35 1.06
CA SER A 124 4.84 1.15 2.11
C SER A 124 4.78 2.36 3.02
N VAL A 125 3.76 3.22 2.83
CA VAL A 125 3.51 4.35 3.76
C VAL A 125 3.39 3.84 5.20
N ALA A 126 2.70 2.72 5.44
CA ALA A 126 2.50 2.19 6.78
C ALA A 126 3.82 1.84 7.48
N VAL A 127 4.76 1.18 6.78
CA VAL A 127 6.09 0.84 7.32
C VAL A 127 6.92 2.11 7.53
N VAL A 128 6.94 3.00 6.54
CA VAL A 128 7.69 4.27 6.63
C VAL A 128 7.16 5.13 7.78
N TYR A 129 5.83 5.25 7.92
CA TYR A 129 5.19 6.02 8.98
C TYR A 129 5.49 5.46 10.38
N ALA A 130 5.48 4.12 10.54
CA ALA A 130 5.86 3.48 11.80
C ALA A 130 7.30 3.85 12.18
N VAL A 131 8.24 3.74 11.24
CA VAL A 131 9.65 4.15 11.45
C VAL A 131 9.75 5.63 11.80
N MET A 132 8.98 6.50 11.13
CA MET A 132 8.99 7.95 11.39
C MET A 132 8.48 8.27 12.80
N ILE A 133 7.43 7.58 13.29
CA ILE A 133 6.93 7.77 14.67
C ILE A 133 7.96 7.30 15.69
N GLU A 134 8.49 6.09 15.54
CA GLU A 134 9.48 5.52 16.47
C GLU A 134 10.73 6.40 16.62
N THR A 135 11.10 7.08 15.54
CA THR A 135 12.30 7.92 15.48
C THR A 135 12.03 9.41 15.72
N GLY A 136 10.77 9.82 15.85
CA GLY A 136 10.36 11.22 15.96
C GLY A 136 10.55 12.04 14.68
N LEU A 137 10.83 11.39 13.54
CA LEU A 137 11.01 12.04 12.25
C LEU A 137 9.70 12.52 11.61
N ASN A 138 8.55 11.98 12.03
CA ASN A 138 7.22 12.41 11.57
C ASN A 138 6.95 13.92 11.80
N GLU A 139 7.59 14.52 12.79
CA GLU A 139 7.49 15.96 13.07
C GLU A 139 8.54 16.81 12.35
N LYS A 140 9.55 16.18 11.76
CA LYS A 140 10.68 16.82 11.10
C LYS A 140 10.45 17.03 9.60
N PRO A 141 11.04 18.09 8.98
CA PRO A 141 10.90 18.36 7.56
C PRO A 141 11.27 17.18 6.68
N LEU A 142 12.35 16.47 6.99
CA LEU A 142 12.80 15.30 6.24
C LEU A 142 11.76 14.17 6.26
N GLY A 143 11.24 13.83 7.44
CA GLY A 143 10.25 12.76 7.55
C GLY A 143 8.95 13.10 6.83
N LYS A 144 8.51 14.34 6.94
CA LYS A 144 7.33 14.86 6.25
C LYS A 144 7.50 14.79 4.73
N LEU A 145 8.66 15.16 4.20
CA LEU A 145 8.97 15.08 2.78
C LEU A 145 8.97 13.62 2.29
N ILE A 146 9.60 12.69 3.02
CA ILE A 146 9.62 11.28 2.65
C ILE A 146 8.20 10.71 2.65
N LEU A 147 7.38 11.02 3.67
CA LEU A 147 5.98 10.57 3.71
C LEU A 147 5.17 11.12 2.52
N ALA A 148 5.33 12.40 2.18
CA ALA A 148 4.67 12.97 1.01
C ALA A 148 5.12 12.29 -0.30
N ALA A 149 6.41 11.96 -0.43
CA ALA A 149 6.92 11.21 -1.58
C ALA A 149 6.34 9.78 -1.65
N CYS A 150 6.14 9.12 -0.50
CA CYS A 150 5.47 7.81 -0.45
C CYS A 150 4.02 7.90 -0.98
N PHE A 151 3.27 8.94 -0.61
CA PHE A 151 1.91 9.14 -1.12
C PHE A 151 1.88 9.35 -2.64
N VAL A 152 2.82 10.12 -3.19
CA VAL A 152 2.92 10.30 -4.65
C VAL A 152 3.28 8.97 -5.33
N ASN A 153 4.15 8.17 -4.74
CA ASN A 153 4.50 6.84 -5.24
C ASN A 153 3.27 5.91 -5.25
N ASP A 154 2.48 5.89 -4.17
CA ASP A 154 1.28 5.09 -4.07
C ASP A 154 0.23 5.49 -5.12
N LEU A 155 0.04 6.80 -5.33
CA LEU A 155 -0.83 7.30 -6.39
C LEU A 155 -0.37 6.82 -7.77
N GLY A 156 0.94 6.88 -8.05
CA GLY A 156 1.53 6.33 -9.28
C GLY A 156 1.22 4.85 -9.47
N THR A 157 1.35 4.06 -8.41
CA THR A 157 1.06 2.62 -8.41
C THR A 157 -0.41 2.34 -8.76
N VAL A 158 -1.33 3.03 -8.10
CA VAL A 158 -2.78 2.83 -8.26
C VAL A 158 -3.24 3.26 -9.65
N ILE A 159 -2.72 4.38 -10.16
CA ILE A 159 -2.99 4.86 -11.53
C ILE A 159 -2.45 3.85 -12.55
N ALA A 160 -1.20 3.39 -12.40
CA ALA A 160 -0.62 2.43 -13.34
C ALA A 160 -1.39 1.11 -13.37
N LEU A 161 -1.80 0.59 -12.20
CA LEU A 161 -2.63 -0.62 -12.11
C LEU A 161 -3.95 -0.44 -12.87
N GLY A 162 -4.62 0.69 -12.65
CA GLY A 162 -5.88 1.00 -13.32
C GLY A 162 -5.73 1.17 -14.84
N LEU A 163 -4.71 1.92 -15.30
CA LEU A 163 -4.54 2.21 -16.73
C LEU A 163 -4.04 1.02 -17.55
N ILE A 164 -3.10 0.24 -17.00
CA ILE A 164 -2.44 -0.85 -17.76
C ILE A 164 -3.34 -2.08 -17.88
N PHE A 165 -4.15 -2.36 -16.87
CA PHE A 165 -4.89 -3.63 -16.79
C PHE A 165 -6.40 -3.51 -16.99
N THR A 166 -6.95 -2.28 -17.02
CA THR A 166 -8.38 -2.10 -17.26
C THR A 166 -8.69 -2.11 -18.76
N LYS A 167 -9.77 -2.80 -19.15
CA LYS A 167 -10.28 -2.76 -20.52
C LYS A 167 -10.97 -1.41 -20.79
N LEU A 168 -10.47 -0.64 -21.74
CA LEU A 168 -10.98 0.67 -22.12
C LEU A 168 -12.27 0.53 -22.95
N GLY A 169 -13.39 0.24 -22.30
CA GLY A 169 -14.71 0.18 -22.91
C GLY A 169 -15.60 1.37 -22.49
N ILE A 170 -16.81 1.46 -23.05
CA ILE A 170 -17.76 2.54 -22.71
C ILE A 170 -18.10 2.55 -21.22
N ILE A 171 -18.20 1.38 -20.59
CA ILE A 171 -18.49 1.24 -19.15
C ILE A 171 -17.34 1.81 -18.31
N PHE A 172 -16.09 1.66 -18.78
CA PHE A 172 -14.94 2.27 -18.12
C PHE A 172 -14.98 3.79 -18.16
N TRP A 173 -15.29 4.38 -19.31
CA TRP A 173 -15.42 5.84 -19.41
C TRP A 173 -16.57 6.39 -18.58
N LEU A 174 -17.71 5.68 -18.56
CA LEU A 174 -18.83 6.01 -17.68
C LEU A 174 -18.43 5.94 -16.21
N PHE A 175 -17.70 4.90 -15.79
CA PHE A 175 -17.14 4.78 -14.44
C PHE A 175 -16.23 5.96 -14.09
N ILE A 176 -15.32 6.35 -14.99
CA ILE A 176 -14.43 7.51 -14.78
C ILE A 176 -15.26 8.79 -14.58
N VAL A 177 -16.22 9.05 -15.46
CA VAL A 177 -17.07 10.25 -15.37
C VAL A 177 -17.86 10.27 -14.05
N ILE A 178 -18.50 9.16 -13.69
CA ILE A 178 -19.25 9.05 -12.41
C ILE A 178 -18.30 9.26 -11.23
N THR A 179 -17.13 8.64 -11.26
CA THR A 179 -16.13 8.80 -10.18
C THR A 179 -15.71 10.26 -10.04
N LEU A 180 -15.40 10.95 -11.12
CA LEU A 180 -15.04 12.37 -11.09
C LEU A 180 -16.17 13.25 -10.57
N VAL A 181 -17.42 13.00 -10.97
CA VAL A 181 -18.60 13.71 -10.45
C VAL A 181 -18.76 13.48 -8.96
N VAL A 182 -18.63 12.22 -8.51
CA VAL A 182 -18.69 11.88 -7.09
C VAL A 182 -17.57 12.59 -6.32
N LEU A 183 -16.34 12.54 -6.80
CA LEU A 183 -15.20 13.20 -6.15
C LEU A 183 -15.39 14.72 -6.02
N PHE A 184 -16.02 15.35 -7.01
CA PHE A 184 -16.30 16.78 -6.98
C PHE A 184 -17.40 17.15 -5.98
N ILE A 185 -18.49 16.38 -5.94
CA ILE A 185 -19.66 16.65 -5.11
C ILE A 185 -19.46 16.19 -3.65
N LEU A 186 -18.73 15.10 -3.46
CA LEU A 186 -18.57 14.41 -2.18
C LEU A 186 -18.12 15.31 -1.02
N PRO A 187 -17.13 16.22 -1.16
CA PRO A 187 -16.70 17.07 -0.03
C PRO A 187 -17.83 17.97 0.49
N PHE A 188 -18.68 18.48 -0.41
CA PHE A 188 -19.80 19.34 -0.05
C PHE A 188 -20.89 18.57 0.70
N ILE A 189 -21.23 17.38 0.20
CA ILE A 189 -22.21 16.51 0.85
C ILE A 189 -21.69 16.05 2.21
N THR A 190 -20.45 15.54 2.24
CA THR A 190 -19.83 15.02 3.47
C THR A 190 -19.73 16.10 4.54
N LYS A 191 -19.31 17.32 4.19
CA LYS A 191 -19.23 18.43 5.15
C LYS A 191 -20.59 18.74 5.78
N LYS A 192 -21.65 18.82 4.97
CA LYS A 192 -23.02 19.10 5.44
C LYS A 192 -23.55 17.93 6.30
N TYR A 193 -23.35 16.70 5.83
CA TYR A 193 -23.83 15.50 6.50
C TYR A 193 -23.15 15.30 7.87
N PHE A 194 -21.83 15.43 7.93
CA PHE A 194 -21.08 15.31 9.20
C PHE A 194 -21.43 16.41 10.20
N ALA A 195 -21.70 17.63 9.72
CA ALA A 195 -22.19 18.70 10.59
C ALA A 195 -23.60 18.43 11.15
N TYR A 196 -24.46 17.70 10.41
CA TYR A 196 -25.80 17.32 10.83
C TYR A 196 -25.77 16.20 11.87
N VAL A 197 -24.98 15.12 11.64
CA VAL A 197 -24.98 13.93 12.50
C VAL A 197 -24.12 14.05 13.76
N LYS A 198 -23.13 14.95 13.78
CA LYS A 198 -22.33 15.38 14.94
C LYS A 198 -21.79 14.26 15.84
N ASN A 199 -21.04 13.31 15.29
CA ASN A 199 -20.45 12.19 16.06
C ASN A 199 -21.49 11.37 16.86
N HIS A 200 -22.61 11.04 16.23
CA HIS A 200 -23.62 10.22 16.87
C HIS A 200 -23.09 8.81 17.18
N PRO A 201 -23.45 8.19 18.34
CA PRO A 201 -22.92 6.86 18.72
C PRO A 201 -23.17 5.73 17.72
N SER A 202 -24.14 5.87 16.80
CA SER A 202 -24.41 4.88 15.75
C SER A 202 -23.43 4.95 14.57
N GLU A 203 -22.40 5.83 14.63
CA GLU A 203 -21.35 6.00 13.60
C GLU A 203 -21.91 6.23 12.17
N PRO A 204 -22.83 7.19 11.97
CA PRO A 204 -23.44 7.41 10.66
C PRO A 204 -22.42 7.92 9.64
N GLU A 205 -21.37 8.64 10.08
CA GLU A 205 -20.29 9.12 9.22
C GLU A 205 -19.52 7.96 8.61
N VAL A 206 -19.17 6.95 9.41
CA VAL A 206 -18.46 5.74 8.94
C VAL A 206 -19.33 4.97 7.94
N LYS A 207 -20.62 4.78 8.28
CA LYS A 207 -21.57 4.09 7.38
C LYS A 207 -21.73 4.81 6.05
N PHE A 208 -21.80 6.14 6.08
CA PHE A 208 -21.85 6.95 4.85
C PHE A 208 -20.64 6.72 3.95
N ILE A 209 -19.43 6.76 4.53
CA ILE A 209 -18.20 6.49 3.77
C ILE A 209 -18.22 5.07 3.21
N PHE A 210 -18.63 4.06 4.00
CA PHE A 210 -18.74 2.68 3.53
C PHE A 210 -19.69 2.54 2.35
N VAL A 211 -20.84 3.22 2.36
CA VAL A 211 -21.78 3.22 1.23
C VAL A 211 -21.12 3.80 -0.02
N VAL A 212 -20.42 4.94 0.11
CA VAL A 212 -19.72 5.58 -1.03
C VAL A 212 -18.66 4.63 -1.59
N LEU A 213 -17.84 4.02 -0.73
CA LEU A 213 -16.77 3.11 -1.15
C LEU A 213 -17.32 1.84 -1.79
N CYS A 214 -18.39 1.25 -1.22
CA CYS A 214 -19.05 0.07 -1.81
C CYS A 214 -19.69 0.40 -3.17
N ALA A 215 -20.34 1.56 -3.30
CA ALA A 215 -20.94 1.98 -4.56
C ALA A 215 -19.89 2.18 -5.67
N LEU A 216 -18.78 2.87 -5.34
CA LEU A 216 -17.68 3.06 -6.28
C LEU A 216 -16.95 1.74 -6.57
N GLY A 217 -16.81 0.86 -5.57
CA GLY A 217 -16.26 -0.48 -5.74
C GLY A 217 -17.10 -1.34 -6.68
N PHE A 218 -18.43 -1.29 -6.56
CA PHE A 218 -19.36 -1.95 -7.48
C PHE A 218 -19.20 -1.42 -8.91
N LEU A 219 -19.17 -0.10 -9.09
CA LEU A 219 -18.97 0.52 -10.40
C LEU A 219 -17.62 0.16 -11.01
N ALA A 220 -16.54 0.19 -10.21
CA ALA A 220 -15.21 -0.24 -10.64
C ALA A 220 -15.21 -1.70 -11.12
N SER A 221 -15.80 -2.60 -10.33
CA SER A 221 -15.92 -4.01 -10.69
C SER A 221 -16.69 -4.23 -12.00
N LYS A 222 -17.80 -3.50 -12.21
CA LYS A 222 -18.55 -3.52 -13.49
C LYS A 222 -17.74 -2.99 -14.66
N ALA A 223 -16.86 -2.01 -14.42
CA ALA A 223 -15.96 -1.45 -15.42
C ALA A 223 -14.73 -2.33 -15.68
N GLY A 224 -14.57 -3.45 -14.99
CA GLY A 224 -13.36 -4.27 -15.06
C GLY A 224 -12.12 -3.59 -14.49
N SER A 225 -12.32 -2.61 -13.61
CA SER A 225 -11.28 -1.85 -12.91
C SER A 225 -11.19 -2.24 -11.45
N GLU A 226 -10.08 -1.87 -10.80
CA GLU A 226 -9.89 -2.11 -9.37
C GLU A 226 -10.54 -1.01 -8.51
N ALA A 227 -11.20 -1.43 -7.43
CA ALA A 227 -11.87 -0.54 -6.49
C ALA A 227 -10.92 0.31 -5.64
N VAL A 228 -9.64 -0.04 -5.60
CA VAL A 228 -8.64 0.66 -4.79
C VAL A 228 -8.35 2.07 -5.32
N LEU A 229 -8.41 2.30 -6.65
CA LEU A 229 -8.19 3.63 -7.24
C LEU A 229 -9.24 4.65 -6.76
N PRO A 230 -10.55 4.44 -6.97
CA PRO A 230 -11.55 5.39 -6.49
C PRO A 230 -11.53 5.52 -4.95
N ALA A 231 -11.23 4.45 -4.21
CA ALA A 231 -11.12 4.53 -2.75
C ALA A 231 -10.00 5.47 -2.30
N TYR A 232 -8.82 5.37 -2.91
CA TYR A 232 -7.70 6.28 -2.64
C TYR A 232 -8.07 7.74 -2.93
N LEU A 233 -8.68 8.00 -4.08
CA LEU A 233 -9.08 9.34 -4.49
C LEU A 233 -10.16 9.93 -3.58
N VAL A 234 -11.14 9.13 -3.15
CA VAL A 234 -12.14 9.55 -2.14
C VAL A 234 -11.45 9.95 -0.84
N GLY A 235 -10.51 9.14 -0.36
CA GLY A 235 -9.71 9.48 0.82
C GLY A 235 -8.98 10.81 0.64
N ALA A 236 -8.24 10.97 -0.46
CA ALA A 236 -7.44 12.15 -0.76
C ALA A 236 -8.29 13.44 -0.83
N VAL A 237 -9.46 13.38 -1.49
CA VAL A 237 -10.38 14.53 -1.60
C VAL A 237 -11.00 14.91 -0.26
N LEU A 238 -11.24 13.94 0.62
CA LEU A 238 -11.79 14.15 1.95
C LEU A 238 -10.70 14.40 3.02
N ALA A 239 -9.40 14.34 2.69
CA ALA A 239 -8.29 14.42 3.62
C ALA A 239 -8.38 15.63 4.57
N ASN A 240 -8.67 16.83 4.04
CA ASN A 240 -8.82 18.03 4.85
C ASN A 240 -9.95 17.95 5.89
N LEU A 241 -11.03 17.23 5.59
CA LEU A 241 -12.15 17.03 6.49
C LEU A 241 -11.77 16.03 7.59
N PHE A 242 -11.05 14.98 7.24
CA PHE A 242 -10.56 13.97 8.17
C PHE A 242 -9.44 14.48 9.07
N LEU A 243 -8.55 15.35 8.58
CA LEU A 243 -7.53 16.02 9.41
C LEU A 243 -8.17 16.89 10.51
N LYS A 244 -9.32 17.48 10.24
CA LYS A 244 -10.11 18.23 11.24
C LYS A 244 -10.86 17.34 12.23
N ASN A 245 -11.15 16.11 11.87
CA ASN A 245 -11.86 15.13 12.69
C ASN A 245 -11.00 13.86 12.90
N ARG A 246 -9.87 14.03 13.58
CA ARG A 246 -8.90 12.95 13.84
C ARG A 246 -9.50 11.77 14.61
N GLU A 247 -10.52 12.01 15.44
CA GLU A 247 -11.22 10.96 16.18
C GLU A 247 -11.97 10.00 15.24
N LEU A 248 -12.61 10.51 14.19
CA LEU A 248 -13.27 9.68 13.19
C LEU A 248 -12.26 8.77 12.47
N VAL A 249 -11.09 9.33 12.07
CA VAL A 249 -10.01 8.55 11.44
C VAL A 249 -9.52 7.44 12.38
N LYS A 250 -9.30 7.75 13.66
CA LYS A 250 -8.88 6.76 14.66
C LYS A 250 -9.91 5.63 14.81
N ARG A 251 -11.21 5.95 14.89
CA ARG A 251 -12.28 4.94 14.98
C ARG A 251 -12.34 4.05 13.73
N MET A 252 -12.32 4.65 12.55
CA MET A 252 -12.28 3.90 11.28
C MET A 252 -11.04 3.01 11.19
N ARG A 253 -9.87 3.57 11.54
CA ARG A 253 -8.61 2.81 11.55
C ARG A 253 -8.66 1.64 12.53
N ALA A 254 -9.14 1.87 13.77
CA ALA A 254 -9.25 0.83 14.78
C ALA A 254 -10.15 -0.32 14.30
N SER A 255 -11.33 -0.01 13.77
CA SER A 255 -12.25 -1.01 13.23
C SER A 255 -11.64 -1.77 12.03
N THR A 256 -10.94 -1.06 11.16
CA THR A 256 -10.29 -1.64 9.99
C THR A 256 -9.15 -2.58 10.38
N ILE A 257 -8.27 -2.15 11.28
CA ILE A 257 -7.14 -2.96 11.76
C ILE A 257 -7.63 -4.18 12.57
N ALA A 258 -8.69 -4.01 13.38
CA ALA A 258 -9.18 -5.10 14.20
C ALA A 258 -9.92 -6.18 13.39
N LEU A 259 -10.65 -5.79 12.34
CA LEU A 259 -11.56 -6.71 11.65
C LEU A 259 -11.18 -6.99 10.19
N LEU A 260 -10.75 -5.99 9.43
CA LEU A 260 -10.63 -6.12 7.97
C LEU A 260 -9.20 -6.41 7.52
N THR A 261 -8.23 -5.68 8.08
CA THR A 261 -6.81 -5.80 7.73
C THR A 261 -6.26 -7.22 7.88
N PRO A 262 -6.54 -7.93 9.01
CA PRO A 262 -6.04 -9.27 9.18
C PRO A 262 -6.49 -10.24 8.08
N PHE A 263 -7.76 -10.19 7.70
CA PHE A 263 -8.26 -11.08 6.63
C PHE A 263 -7.59 -10.79 5.28
N TYR A 264 -7.27 -9.53 5.00
CA TYR A 264 -6.57 -9.17 3.78
C TYR A 264 -5.15 -9.74 3.74
N PHE A 265 -4.34 -9.45 4.76
CA PHE A 265 -2.93 -9.84 4.77
C PHE A 265 -2.73 -11.33 5.04
N LEU A 266 -3.49 -11.93 5.96
CA LEU A 266 -3.48 -13.39 6.18
C LEU A 266 -3.81 -14.14 4.90
N LYS A 267 -4.90 -13.74 4.20
CA LYS A 267 -5.27 -14.36 2.94
C LYS A 267 -4.18 -14.21 1.88
N ALA A 268 -3.61 -13.02 1.73
CA ALA A 268 -2.54 -12.79 0.78
C ALA A 268 -1.33 -13.69 1.09
N GLY A 269 -1.00 -13.88 2.38
CA GLY A 269 0.03 -14.80 2.82
C GLY A 269 -0.32 -16.27 2.55
N CYS A 270 -1.54 -16.69 2.86
CA CYS A 270 -1.98 -18.08 2.64
C CYS A 270 -1.89 -18.54 1.17
N LEU A 271 -1.94 -17.63 0.23
CA LEU A 271 -1.80 -17.93 -1.20
C LEU A 271 -0.35 -18.12 -1.65
N VAL A 272 0.63 -17.78 -0.82
CA VAL A 272 2.06 -17.98 -1.11
C VAL A 272 2.43 -19.45 -1.00
N ASP A 273 3.08 -19.98 -2.00
CA ASP A 273 3.63 -21.34 -2.02
C ASP A 273 5.14 -21.29 -1.76
N LEU A 274 5.57 -21.74 -0.57
CA LEU A 274 7.00 -21.76 -0.21
C LEU A 274 7.81 -22.75 -1.06
N LYS A 275 7.21 -23.83 -1.56
CA LYS A 275 7.91 -24.75 -2.46
C LYS A 275 8.26 -24.08 -3.78
N ALA A 276 7.33 -23.27 -4.31
CA ALA A 276 7.58 -22.45 -5.51
C ALA A 276 8.69 -21.41 -5.28
N VAL A 277 8.74 -20.81 -4.09
CA VAL A 277 9.81 -19.86 -3.73
C VAL A 277 11.17 -20.55 -3.65
N TRP A 278 11.25 -21.73 -3.05
CA TRP A 278 12.51 -22.49 -3.00
C TRP A 278 12.95 -22.96 -4.38
N GLY A 279 12.02 -23.44 -5.22
CA GLY A 279 12.29 -23.83 -6.61
C GLY A 279 12.71 -22.65 -7.49
N GLY A 280 12.19 -21.45 -7.20
CA GLY A 280 12.45 -20.20 -7.92
C GLY A 280 13.40 -19.24 -7.21
N LEU A 281 14.28 -19.72 -6.31
CA LEU A 281 15.12 -18.85 -5.48
C LEU A 281 15.96 -17.86 -6.29
N GLY A 282 16.50 -18.28 -7.45
CA GLY A 282 17.23 -17.39 -8.36
C GLY A 282 16.36 -16.25 -8.90
N ILE A 283 15.12 -16.57 -9.31
CA ILE A 283 14.16 -15.59 -9.80
C ILE A 283 13.79 -14.60 -8.67
N PHE A 284 13.52 -15.12 -7.48
CA PHE A 284 13.24 -14.31 -6.30
C PHE A 284 14.37 -13.30 -6.01
N ILE A 285 15.62 -13.76 -5.99
CA ILE A 285 16.81 -12.91 -5.75
C ILE A 285 16.90 -11.82 -6.83
N ILE A 286 16.70 -12.19 -8.09
CA ILE A 286 16.71 -11.24 -9.22
C ILE A 286 15.63 -10.17 -9.03
N LEU A 287 14.39 -10.55 -8.70
CA LEU A 287 13.28 -9.62 -8.49
C LEU A 287 13.53 -8.68 -7.30
N PHE A 288 14.03 -9.23 -6.19
CA PHE A 288 14.36 -8.45 -4.99
C PHE A 288 15.44 -7.40 -5.27
N PHE A 289 16.54 -7.80 -5.91
CA PHE A 289 17.61 -6.88 -6.26
C PHE A 289 17.23 -5.93 -7.39
N ALA A 290 16.43 -6.36 -8.36
CA ALA A 290 15.88 -5.49 -9.40
C ALA A 290 15.13 -4.31 -8.78
N LYS A 291 14.28 -4.56 -7.77
CA LYS A 291 13.59 -3.50 -7.02
C LYS A 291 14.56 -2.53 -6.36
N ILE A 292 15.50 -3.03 -5.57
CA ILE A 292 16.39 -2.19 -4.75
C ILE A 292 17.36 -1.40 -5.65
N ILE A 293 17.97 -2.08 -6.63
CA ILE A 293 18.95 -1.45 -7.53
C ILE A 293 18.27 -0.37 -8.38
N SER A 294 17.15 -0.68 -9.04
CA SER A 294 16.47 0.30 -9.88
C SER A 294 15.95 1.49 -9.09
N LYS A 295 15.43 1.26 -7.87
CA LYS A 295 15.00 2.34 -6.98
C LYS A 295 16.19 3.21 -6.54
N SER A 296 17.32 2.58 -6.24
CA SER A 296 18.56 3.28 -5.91
C SER A 296 19.08 4.12 -7.09
N LEU A 297 19.10 3.53 -8.29
CA LEU A 297 19.54 4.22 -9.51
C LEU A 297 18.67 5.43 -9.85
N GLY A 298 17.37 5.37 -9.55
CA GLY A 298 16.48 6.52 -9.74
C GLY A 298 16.59 7.56 -8.64
N LEU A 299 16.45 7.13 -7.38
CA LEU A 299 16.38 8.06 -6.25
C LEU A 299 17.73 8.69 -5.89
N TYR A 300 18.86 8.03 -6.17
CA TYR A 300 20.17 8.59 -5.86
C TYR A 300 20.44 9.90 -6.60
N PRO A 301 20.27 9.98 -7.96
CA PRO A 301 20.37 11.24 -8.68
C PRO A 301 19.32 12.27 -8.25
N ALA A 302 18.07 11.82 -8.00
CA ALA A 302 17.00 12.72 -7.56
C ALA A 302 17.36 13.40 -6.24
N GLY A 303 17.85 12.64 -5.26
CA GLY A 303 18.31 13.19 -3.99
C GLY A 303 19.53 14.10 -4.13
N TRP A 304 20.42 13.79 -5.08
CA TRP A 304 21.56 14.68 -5.38
C TRP A 304 21.10 16.02 -5.96
N VAL A 305 20.15 16.03 -6.87
CA VAL A 305 19.51 17.25 -7.40
C VAL A 305 18.85 18.06 -6.28
N LEU A 306 18.22 17.39 -5.33
CA LEU A 306 17.62 18.00 -4.13
C LEU A 306 18.67 18.35 -3.04
N LYS A 307 19.95 18.20 -3.34
CA LYS A 307 21.09 18.50 -2.44
C LYS A 307 21.03 17.74 -1.10
N PHE A 308 20.54 16.50 -1.13
CA PHE A 308 20.57 15.64 0.04
C PHE A 308 22.01 15.25 0.40
N PRO A 309 22.43 15.34 1.67
CA PRO A 309 23.65 14.71 2.15
C PRO A 309 23.61 13.21 1.82
N PHE A 310 24.76 12.61 1.57
CA PHE A 310 24.87 11.18 1.21
C PHE A 310 24.06 10.28 2.15
N ARG A 311 24.19 10.50 3.47
CA ARG A 311 23.50 9.72 4.50
C ARG A 311 21.98 9.83 4.42
N VAL A 312 21.46 11.06 4.24
CA VAL A 312 20.04 11.33 4.07
C VAL A 312 19.51 10.70 2.79
N ASN A 313 20.29 10.80 1.70
CA ASN A 313 19.91 10.21 0.42
C ASN A 313 19.80 8.69 0.50
N MET A 314 20.77 8.01 1.12
CA MET A 314 20.72 6.58 1.35
C MET A 314 19.54 6.18 2.26
N TYR A 315 19.31 6.94 3.34
CA TYR A 315 18.17 6.71 4.22
C TYR A 315 16.83 6.79 3.45
N ASN A 316 16.66 7.83 2.64
CA ASN A 316 15.48 8.00 1.79
C ASN A 316 15.31 6.83 0.81
N ILE A 317 16.37 6.41 0.11
CA ILE A 317 16.37 5.31 -0.85
C ILE A 317 15.89 4.02 -0.18
N PHE A 318 16.48 3.67 0.95
CA PHE A 318 16.14 2.42 1.63
C PHE A 318 14.74 2.45 2.23
N LEU A 319 14.28 3.57 2.80
CA LEU A 319 12.90 3.69 3.27
C LEU A 319 11.88 3.66 2.12
N MET A 320 12.16 4.33 1.01
CA MET A 320 11.30 4.26 -0.16
C MET A 320 11.37 2.91 -0.88
N SER A 321 12.35 2.07 -0.59
CA SER A 321 12.42 0.71 -1.13
C SER A 321 11.53 -0.29 -0.40
N THR A 322 10.92 0.11 0.71
CA THR A 322 9.93 -0.72 1.41
C THR A 322 8.70 -0.92 0.55
N GLY A 323 8.20 -2.12 0.44
CA GLY A 323 6.93 -2.39 -0.24
C GLY A 323 6.10 -3.34 0.62
N LEU A 324 4.80 -3.09 0.76
CA LEU A 324 3.91 -4.01 1.45
C LEU A 324 2.50 -3.90 0.88
N THR A 325 1.74 -2.88 1.25
CA THR A 325 0.30 -2.77 0.99
C THR A 325 -0.04 -2.82 -0.50
N PHE A 326 0.40 -1.83 -1.27
CA PHE A 326 0.07 -1.75 -2.70
C PHE A 326 0.80 -2.80 -3.53
N GLY A 327 1.98 -3.24 -3.11
CA GLY A 327 2.68 -4.35 -3.75
C GLY A 327 1.87 -5.65 -3.66
N THR A 328 1.36 -5.97 -2.47
CA THR A 328 0.52 -7.15 -2.24
C THR A 328 -0.84 -7.02 -2.95
N ILE A 329 -1.44 -5.82 -2.97
CA ILE A 329 -2.67 -5.54 -3.72
C ILE A 329 -2.45 -5.85 -5.21
N SER A 330 -1.38 -5.32 -5.80
CA SER A 330 -1.07 -5.51 -7.22
C SER A 330 -0.79 -6.97 -7.56
N ALA A 331 0.00 -7.66 -6.74
CA ALA A 331 0.28 -9.08 -6.94
C ALA A 331 -0.99 -9.94 -6.84
N LEU A 332 -1.84 -9.69 -5.83
CA LEU A 332 -3.11 -10.40 -5.65
C LEU A 332 -4.10 -10.11 -6.77
N TYR A 333 -4.13 -8.88 -7.27
CA TYR A 333 -4.89 -8.52 -8.46
C TYR A 333 -4.47 -9.35 -9.66
N GLY A 334 -3.16 -9.45 -9.90
CA GLY A 334 -2.62 -10.25 -10.99
C GLY A 334 -2.97 -11.73 -10.91
N LEU A 335 -2.90 -12.30 -9.71
CA LEU A 335 -3.28 -13.69 -9.48
C LEU A 335 -4.77 -13.92 -9.72
N ARG A 336 -5.64 -13.06 -9.20
CA ARG A 336 -7.10 -13.16 -9.34
C ARG A 336 -7.58 -13.02 -10.79
N ASN A 337 -6.90 -12.18 -11.56
CA ASN A 337 -7.25 -11.94 -12.96
C ASN A 337 -6.49 -12.86 -13.94
N GLY A 338 -5.76 -13.86 -13.44
CA GLY A 338 -5.02 -14.82 -14.26
C GLY A 338 -3.88 -14.19 -15.07
N ILE A 339 -3.38 -13.00 -14.67
CA ILE A 339 -2.25 -12.34 -15.32
C ILE A 339 -0.95 -13.04 -14.96
N ILE A 340 -0.80 -13.43 -13.69
CA ILE A 340 0.33 -14.19 -13.16
C ILE A 340 -0.19 -15.50 -12.56
N ASN A 341 0.66 -16.52 -12.58
CA ASN A 341 0.38 -17.79 -11.93
C ASN A 341 0.75 -17.76 -10.42
N LYS A 342 0.46 -18.86 -9.71
CA LYS A 342 0.69 -18.97 -8.27
C LYS A 342 2.18 -18.89 -7.90
N ASP A 343 3.07 -19.43 -8.75
CA ASP A 343 4.51 -19.40 -8.50
C ASP A 343 5.06 -17.96 -8.62
N GLN A 344 4.68 -17.26 -9.70
CA GLN A 344 5.05 -15.85 -9.91
C GLN A 344 4.50 -14.97 -8.78
N TYR A 345 3.26 -15.21 -8.35
CA TYR A 345 2.66 -14.52 -7.20
C TYR A 345 3.50 -14.74 -5.94
N SER A 346 3.87 -15.99 -5.65
CA SER A 346 4.63 -16.35 -4.46
C SER A 346 6.00 -15.67 -4.43
N LEU A 347 6.71 -15.66 -5.57
CA LEU A 347 8.00 -14.99 -5.73
C LEU A 347 7.89 -13.48 -5.52
N LEU A 348 6.87 -12.85 -6.10
CA LEU A 348 6.62 -11.41 -5.95
C LEU A 348 6.29 -11.05 -4.50
N VAL A 349 5.37 -11.78 -3.85
CA VAL A 349 4.94 -11.47 -2.48
C VAL A 349 6.10 -11.64 -1.49
N VAL A 350 6.92 -12.68 -1.63
CA VAL A 350 8.09 -12.86 -0.75
C VAL A 350 9.13 -11.76 -1.00
N ALA A 351 9.34 -11.33 -2.25
CA ALA A 351 10.20 -10.18 -2.55
C ALA A 351 9.67 -8.88 -1.90
N ILE A 352 8.34 -8.68 -1.92
CA ILE A 352 7.67 -7.55 -1.26
C ILE A 352 7.87 -7.62 0.26
N ILE A 353 7.63 -8.78 0.90
CA ILE A 353 7.82 -8.97 2.35
C ILE A 353 9.26 -8.62 2.75
N LEU A 354 10.25 -9.20 2.09
CA LEU A 354 11.65 -8.95 2.41
C LEU A 354 12.08 -7.52 2.12
N SER A 355 11.47 -6.87 1.12
CA SER A 355 11.70 -5.45 0.86
C SER A 355 11.13 -4.53 1.96
N ALA A 356 10.13 -4.98 2.72
CA ALA A 356 9.65 -4.23 3.89
C ALA A 356 10.59 -4.36 5.09
N ILE A 357 11.35 -5.45 5.21
CA ILE A 357 12.22 -5.73 6.36
C ILE A 357 13.66 -5.25 6.13
N ILE A 358 14.31 -5.79 5.10
CA ILE A 358 15.76 -5.61 4.90
C ILE A 358 16.13 -4.14 4.66
N PRO A 359 15.50 -3.41 3.72
CA PRO A 359 15.82 -2.01 3.51
C PRO A 359 15.54 -1.13 4.73
N THR A 360 14.45 -1.40 5.45
CA THR A 360 14.11 -0.68 6.68
C THR A 360 15.19 -0.81 7.75
N LEU A 361 15.69 -2.03 7.96
CA LEU A 361 16.79 -2.28 8.91
C LEU A 361 18.09 -1.57 8.49
N ILE A 362 18.41 -1.58 7.19
CA ILE A 362 19.58 -0.88 6.65
C ILE A 362 19.44 0.63 6.86
N ALA A 363 18.26 1.19 6.54
CA ALA A 363 17.98 2.61 6.75
C ALA A 363 18.19 3.01 8.20
N GLN A 364 17.57 2.30 9.13
CA GLN A 364 17.61 2.64 10.56
C GLN A 364 18.98 2.41 11.20
N LYS A 365 19.66 1.29 10.91
CA LYS A 365 20.91 0.94 11.59
C LYS A 365 22.16 1.58 10.97
N ILE A 366 22.18 1.77 9.64
CA ILE A 366 23.38 2.22 8.93
C ILE A 366 23.28 3.68 8.53
N PHE A 367 22.13 4.10 7.99
CA PHE A 367 21.98 5.43 7.36
C PHE A 367 21.10 6.40 8.14
N TYR A 368 20.79 6.13 9.41
CA TYR A 368 19.94 7.01 10.21
C TYR A 368 20.48 8.46 10.23
N PRO A 369 19.68 9.49 9.87
CA PRO A 369 20.15 10.85 9.73
C PRO A 369 20.66 11.45 11.05
N ARG A 370 21.65 12.33 10.99
CA ARG A 370 22.14 13.07 12.15
C ARG A 370 21.13 14.19 12.51
N LYS A 371 21.15 14.65 13.77
CA LYS A 371 20.20 15.72 14.24
C LYS A 371 20.16 16.94 13.32
N LYS A 372 21.33 17.44 12.87
CA LYS A 372 21.43 18.58 11.94
C LYS A 372 20.80 18.29 10.55
N GLU A 373 20.78 17.04 10.12
CA GLU A 373 20.26 16.62 8.83
C GLU A 373 18.74 16.45 8.85
N MET A 374 18.16 16.18 10.04
CA MET A 374 16.70 16.01 10.22
C MET A 374 15.93 17.32 10.09
N ASP A 375 16.54 18.42 10.52
CA ASP A 375 15.97 19.77 10.55
C ASP A 375 16.30 20.57 9.26
N MET A 376 16.89 19.96 8.26
CA MET A 376 17.18 20.62 6.98
C MET A 376 15.89 21.04 6.29
N ASP A 377 15.79 22.31 5.93
CA ASP A 377 14.74 22.82 5.05
C ASP A 377 15.15 22.59 3.59
N PHE A 378 14.30 21.88 2.86
CA PHE A 378 14.53 21.50 1.46
C PHE A 378 13.88 22.48 0.46
N LYS A 379 13.09 23.48 0.96
CA LYS A 379 12.36 24.46 0.14
C LYS A 379 13.24 25.48 -0.59
N ASN A 380 14.39 25.82 -0.04
CA ASN A 380 15.19 26.99 -0.43
C ASN A 380 16.59 26.63 -0.92
N LYS A 381 16.75 25.43 -1.46
CA LYS A 381 18.03 24.99 -2.03
C LYS A 381 17.84 24.51 -3.48
#